data_4c3d25e92ba17bdd643ecd2349159d75
#
_entry.id   4c3d25e92ba17bdd643ecd2349159d75
#
_cell.length_a   1.000
_cell.length_b   1.000
_cell.length_c   1.000
_cell.angle_alpha   90.00
_cell.angle_beta   90.00
_cell.angle_gamma   90.00
#
_symmetry.space_group_name_H-M   'P 1'
#
loop_
_entity.id
_entity.type
_entity.pdbx_description
1 polymer ?
#
loop_
_entity_poly.entity_id
_entity_poly.type
_entity_poly.pdbx_seq_one_letter_code
_entity_poly.pdbx_strand_id
1 'polypeptide(L)'
;MRNIALKLMYNGTAYHGWQVQKTVSSVCETMEKGLSKVCGGNVKLVGCGRTDAGVHARVYVANFRTSARIPCDRIPYALNTHLPEDIVVTNAMEVHEDFNAIGSCVKKEYTYLIYNSGIRDPFYVNRAWFYPKHLDETVMQRA
;
A
#
# COMPACT_ATOMS: atom_id res chain seq x y z
N MET A 1 -5.11 -24.62 -3.38
CA MET A 1 -4.68 -23.49 -2.54
C MET A 1 -5.44 -22.27 -3.05
N ARG A 2 -6.10 -21.53 -2.17
CA ARG A 2 -6.90 -20.33 -2.54
C ARG A 2 -5.98 -19.19 -2.92
N ASN A 3 -6.35 -18.39 -3.93
CA ASN A 3 -5.69 -17.15 -4.29
C ASN A 3 -6.57 -15.98 -3.81
N ILE A 4 -6.05 -15.17 -2.91
CA ILE A 4 -6.80 -14.08 -2.26
C ILE A 4 -6.20 -12.74 -2.68
N ALA A 5 -7.02 -11.89 -3.29
CA ALA A 5 -6.67 -10.50 -3.55
C ALA A 5 -7.07 -9.62 -2.35
N LEU A 6 -6.19 -8.70 -2.00
CA LEU A 6 -6.38 -7.70 -0.96
C LEU A 6 -6.40 -6.30 -1.58
N LYS A 7 -7.32 -5.47 -1.09
CA LYS A 7 -7.25 -4.02 -1.26
C LYS A 7 -6.78 -3.40 0.04
N LEU A 8 -5.73 -2.60 -0.02
CA LEU A 8 -5.13 -1.97 1.14
C LEU A 8 -4.76 -0.52 0.89
N MET A 9 -4.51 0.21 1.95
CA MET A 9 -3.95 1.55 1.96
C MET A 9 -2.85 1.64 3.01
N TYR A 10 -1.88 2.52 2.80
CA TYR A 10 -0.83 2.73 3.78
C TYR A 10 -0.26 4.15 3.73
N ASN A 11 0.14 4.63 4.89
CA ASN A 11 1.02 5.78 5.06
C ASN A 11 2.48 5.29 5.03
N GLY A 12 3.20 5.60 3.98
CA GLY A 12 4.55 5.07 3.74
C GLY A 12 5.66 5.75 4.51
N THR A 13 5.37 6.76 5.34
CA THR A 13 6.38 7.59 6.03
C THR A 13 7.40 6.77 6.82
N ALA A 14 6.97 5.71 7.49
CA ALA A 14 7.81 4.85 8.31
C ALA A 14 8.49 3.70 7.55
N TYR A 15 8.29 3.61 6.23
CA TYR A 15 8.73 2.48 5.43
C TYR A 15 9.69 2.88 4.32
N HIS A 16 10.62 1.99 4.01
CA HIS A 16 11.52 2.12 2.86
C HIS A 16 10.90 1.47 1.61
N GLY A 17 9.67 1.88 1.31
CA GLY A 17 8.88 1.43 0.18
C GLY A 17 8.17 0.09 0.39
N TRP A 18 7.66 -0.45 -0.71
CA TRP A 18 6.92 -1.70 -0.72
C TRP A 18 7.81 -2.92 -0.53
N GLN A 19 8.91 -3.00 -1.31
CA GLN A 19 9.71 -4.21 -1.46
C GLN A 19 10.45 -4.61 -0.17
N VAL A 20 10.40 -5.89 0.17
CA VAL A 20 11.20 -6.47 1.27
C VAL A 20 12.69 -6.23 1.05
N GLN A 21 13.37 -5.75 2.08
CA GLN A 21 14.79 -5.47 2.11
C GLN A 21 15.41 -6.06 3.39
N LYS A 22 16.72 -6.32 3.36
CA LYS A 22 17.39 -7.04 4.47
C LYS A 22 17.53 -6.21 5.76
N THR A 23 17.67 -4.90 5.65
CA THR A 23 18.10 -4.02 6.77
C THR A 23 17.10 -2.98 7.19
N VAL A 24 15.99 -2.83 6.46
CA VAL A 24 14.99 -1.78 6.70
C VAL A 24 13.58 -2.33 6.58
N SER A 25 12.64 -1.71 7.30
CA SER A 25 11.23 -2.10 7.27
C SER A 25 10.57 -1.72 5.95
N SER A 26 9.76 -2.61 5.43
CA SER A 26 8.95 -2.40 4.23
C SER A 26 7.48 -2.75 4.47
N VAL A 27 6.60 -2.18 3.66
CA VAL A 27 5.15 -2.47 3.74
C VAL A 27 4.87 -3.95 3.48
N CYS A 28 5.51 -4.54 2.47
CA CYS A 28 5.33 -5.95 2.11
C CYS A 28 5.74 -6.89 3.25
N GLU A 29 6.90 -6.66 3.88
CA GLU A 29 7.34 -7.50 5.01
C GLU A 29 6.37 -7.41 6.19
N THR A 30 5.90 -6.21 6.52
CA THR A 30 4.93 -6.00 7.60
C THR A 30 3.61 -6.72 7.32
N MET A 31 3.13 -6.66 6.08
CA MET A 31 1.96 -7.39 5.62
C MET A 31 2.16 -8.92 5.68
N GLU A 32 3.30 -9.44 5.22
CA GLU A 32 3.62 -10.88 5.26
C GLU A 32 3.66 -11.40 6.70
N LYS A 33 4.21 -10.64 7.64
CA LYS A 33 4.21 -10.97 9.08
C LYS A 33 2.79 -11.05 9.65
N GLY A 34 1.92 -10.10 9.30
CA GLY A 34 0.51 -10.11 9.69
C GLY A 34 -0.25 -11.29 9.10
N LEU A 35 -0.10 -11.54 7.80
CA LEU A 35 -0.71 -12.66 7.09
C LEU A 35 -0.28 -14.02 7.65
N SER A 36 1.00 -14.15 8.01
CA SER A 36 1.51 -15.39 8.61
C SER A 36 0.83 -15.72 9.93
N LYS A 37 0.50 -14.71 10.73
CA LYS A 37 -0.26 -14.90 11.99
C LYS A 37 -1.72 -15.29 11.74
N VAL A 38 -2.36 -14.73 10.74
CA VAL A 38 -3.77 -14.99 10.41
C VAL A 38 -3.96 -16.31 9.70
N CYS A 39 -3.05 -16.66 8.79
CA CYS A 39 -3.18 -17.85 7.94
C CYS A 39 -2.47 -19.09 8.48
N GLY A 40 -1.62 -18.95 9.50
CA GLY A 40 -0.93 -20.07 10.13
C GLY A 40 0.20 -20.63 9.25
N GLY A 41 1.17 -19.80 8.85
CA GLY A 41 2.34 -20.25 8.07
C GLY A 41 3.00 -19.13 7.30
N ASN A 42 4.10 -19.43 6.62
CA ASN A 42 4.79 -18.42 5.81
C ASN A 42 3.97 -18.06 4.57
N VAL A 43 3.57 -16.81 4.45
CA VAL A 43 2.79 -16.28 3.33
C VAL A 43 3.65 -15.31 2.53
N LYS A 44 3.66 -15.49 1.22
CA LYS A 44 4.29 -14.56 0.28
C LYS A 44 3.24 -13.68 -0.38
N LEU A 45 3.48 -12.37 -0.37
CA LEU A 45 2.58 -11.37 -0.90
C LEU A 45 3.13 -10.77 -2.21
N VAL A 46 2.30 -10.77 -3.25
CA VAL A 46 2.61 -10.16 -4.55
C VAL A 46 1.84 -8.84 -4.65
N GLY A 47 2.54 -7.73 -4.73
CA GLY A 47 1.93 -6.41 -4.89
C GLY A 47 1.83 -5.97 -6.35
N CYS A 48 0.91 -5.06 -6.66
CA CYS A 48 0.68 -4.55 -8.02
C CYS A 48 1.81 -3.66 -8.56
N GLY A 49 2.79 -3.32 -7.77
CA GLY A 49 3.97 -2.56 -8.18
C GLY A 49 4.83 -2.15 -6.99
N ARG A 50 6.05 -1.71 -7.26
CA ARG A 50 6.93 -1.17 -6.23
C ARG A 50 6.59 0.29 -5.97
N THR A 51 6.72 0.71 -4.72
CA THR A 51 6.72 2.11 -4.32
C THR A 51 8.03 2.41 -3.61
N ASP A 52 8.54 3.62 -3.78
CA ASP A 52 9.78 4.07 -3.15
C ASP A 52 9.58 4.42 -1.67
N ALA A 53 10.67 4.67 -0.95
CA ALA A 53 10.64 5.05 0.45
C ALA A 53 9.77 6.28 0.68
N GLY A 54 8.90 6.23 1.68
CA GLY A 54 8.01 7.33 2.07
C GLY A 54 6.76 7.50 1.20
N VAL A 55 6.61 6.78 0.09
CA VAL A 55 5.43 6.88 -0.78
C VAL A 55 4.22 6.25 -0.11
N HIS A 56 3.11 6.98 -0.11
CA HIS A 56 1.82 6.53 0.39
C HIS A 56 1.02 5.81 -0.70
N ALA A 57 0.04 5.00 -0.31
CA ALA A 57 -0.94 4.47 -1.22
C ALA A 57 -2.35 4.59 -0.64
N ARG A 58 -3.29 5.20 -1.37
CA ARG A 58 -4.71 5.23 -1.01
C ARG A 58 -5.45 3.99 -1.48
N VAL A 59 -5.01 3.43 -2.60
CA VAL A 59 -5.52 2.16 -3.15
C VAL A 59 -4.32 1.36 -3.64
N TYR A 60 -4.12 0.20 -3.05
CA TYR A 60 -3.09 -0.73 -3.45
C TYR A 60 -3.67 -2.13 -3.49
N VAL A 61 -3.33 -2.90 -4.51
CA VAL A 61 -3.79 -4.27 -4.68
C VAL A 61 -2.61 -5.22 -4.52
N ALA A 62 -2.81 -6.26 -3.74
CA ALA A 62 -1.86 -7.35 -3.60
C ALA A 62 -2.61 -8.67 -3.57
N ASN A 63 -1.94 -9.79 -3.89
CA ASN A 63 -2.52 -11.11 -3.73
C ASN A 63 -1.55 -12.07 -3.07
N PHE A 64 -2.11 -13.08 -2.43
CA PHE A 64 -1.36 -14.17 -1.81
C PHE A 64 -2.10 -15.49 -1.93
N ARG A 65 -1.37 -16.58 -1.75
CA ARG A 65 -1.93 -17.94 -1.76
C ARG A 65 -1.95 -18.52 -0.36
N THR A 66 -3.05 -19.21 -0.01
CA THR A 66 -3.22 -19.80 1.31
C THR A 66 -4.09 -21.05 1.26
N SER A 67 -3.86 -21.99 2.19
CA SER A 67 -4.75 -23.10 2.48
C SER A 67 -5.71 -22.80 3.64
N ALA A 68 -5.56 -21.65 4.31
CA ALA A 68 -6.44 -21.23 5.39
C ALA A 68 -7.89 -21.08 4.92
N ARG A 69 -8.83 -21.52 5.78
CA ARG A 69 -10.27 -21.53 5.47
C ARG A 69 -11.00 -20.29 5.97
N ILE A 70 -10.27 -19.25 6.39
CA ILE A 70 -10.87 -17.99 6.85
C ILE A 70 -11.75 -17.39 5.74
N PRO A 71 -13.00 -16.98 6.00
CA PRO A 71 -13.84 -16.29 5.05
C PRO A 71 -13.23 -14.95 4.62
N CYS A 72 -13.38 -14.59 3.33
CA CYS A 72 -12.75 -13.38 2.78
C CYS A 72 -13.22 -12.10 3.48
N ASP A 73 -14.49 -12.01 3.86
CA ASP A 73 -15.06 -10.89 4.61
C ASP A 73 -14.46 -10.72 6.01
N ARG A 74 -13.88 -11.77 6.58
CA ARG A 74 -13.22 -11.76 7.89
C ARG A 74 -11.74 -11.41 7.84
N ILE A 75 -11.09 -11.61 6.68
CA ILE A 75 -9.64 -11.37 6.52
C ILE A 75 -9.26 -9.93 6.89
N PRO A 76 -9.94 -8.85 6.43
CA PRO A 76 -9.56 -7.50 6.79
C PRO A 76 -9.58 -7.26 8.31
N TYR A 77 -10.61 -7.73 8.99
CA TYR A 77 -10.73 -7.58 10.45
C TYR A 77 -9.62 -8.32 11.19
N ALA A 78 -9.40 -9.61 10.84
CA ALA A 78 -8.36 -10.40 11.47
C ALA A 78 -6.95 -9.83 11.20
N LEU A 79 -6.70 -9.38 9.96
CA LEU A 79 -5.39 -8.90 9.57
C LEU A 79 -5.06 -7.54 10.21
N ASN A 80 -6.03 -6.61 10.25
CA ASN A 80 -5.84 -5.30 10.85
C ASN A 80 -5.55 -5.34 12.36
N THR A 81 -5.90 -6.42 13.09
CA THR A 81 -5.48 -6.60 14.49
C THR A 81 -4.00 -6.89 14.66
N HIS A 82 -3.31 -7.30 13.59
CA HIS A 82 -1.88 -7.63 13.57
C HIS A 82 -1.03 -6.64 12.79
N LEU A 83 -1.67 -5.64 12.16
CA LEU A 83 -1.00 -4.58 11.42
C LEU A 83 -0.87 -3.32 12.29
N PRO A 84 0.18 -2.51 12.08
CA PRO A 84 0.27 -1.18 12.67
C PRO A 84 -0.79 -0.25 12.04
N GLU A 85 -1.09 0.88 12.69
CA GLU A 85 -2.14 1.81 12.31
C GLU A 85 -1.93 2.48 10.94
N ASP A 86 -0.71 2.49 10.44
CA ASP A 86 -0.33 3.09 9.16
C ASP A 86 -0.50 2.15 7.95
N ILE A 87 -0.94 0.91 8.17
CA ILE A 87 -1.30 -0.05 7.11
C ILE A 87 -2.68 -0.62 7.41
N VAL A 88 -3.61 -0.48 6.47
CA VAL A 88 -4.99 -0.98 6.64
C VAL A 88 -5.42 -1.77 5.41
N VAL A 89 -5.92 -2.98 5.64
CA VAL A 89 -6.61 -3.80 4.63
C VAL A 89 -8.08 -3.47 4.67
N THR A 90 -8.65 -3.05 3.55
CA THR A 90 -10.04 -2.62 3.45
C THR A 90 -10.96 -3.68 2.86
N ASN A 91 -10.40 -4.58 2.04
CA ASN A 91 -11.18 -5.64 1.40
C ASN A 91 -10.31 -6.84 1.08
N ALA A 92 -10.93 -8.02 1.05
CA ALA A 92 -10.32 -9.26 0.58
C ALA A 92 -11.34 -10.03 -0.25
N MET A 93 -10.89 -10.66 -1.33
CA MET A 93 -11.74 -11.50 -2.19
C MET A 93 -10.95 -12.66 -2.77
N GLU A 94 -11.60 -13.79 -2.94
CA GLU A 94 -11.02 -14.91 -3.67
C GLU A 94 -11.05 -14.62 -5.16
N VAL A 95 -9.93 -14.86 -5.83
CA VAL A 95 -9.74 -14.59 -7.25
C VAL A 95 -9.28 -15.86 -7.97
N HIS A 96 -9.34 -15.84 -9.30
CA HIS A 96 -8.87 -16.95 -10.12
C HIS A 96 -7.41 -17.31 -9.79
N GLU A 97 -7.05 -18.56 -9.93
CA GLU A 97 -5.71 -19.06 -9.60
C GLU A 97 -4.58 -18.36 -10.40
N ASP A 98 -4.86 -17.94 -11.64
CA ASP A 98 -3.91 -17.23 -12.50
C ASP A 98 -3.79 -15.75 -12.20
N PHE A 99 -4.64 -15.20 -11.32
CA PHE A 99 -4.55 -13.79 -10.98
C PHE A 99 -3.21 -13.50 -10.30
N ASN A 100 -2.54 -12.46 -10.80
CA ASN A 100 -1.29 -11.94 -10.26
C ASN A 100 -1.36 -10.41 -10.22
N ALA A 101 -1.25 -9.84 -9.04
CA ALA A 101 -1.47 -8.40 -8.84
C ALA A 101 -0.57 -7.51 -9.71
N ILE A 102 0.67 -7.93 -9.98
CA ILE A 102 1.57 -7.17 -10.87
C ILE A 102 1.24 -7.39 -12.34
N GLY A 103 1.00 -8.65 -12.76
CA GLY A 103 0.70 -8.99 -14.15
C GLY A 103 -0.70 -8.58 -14.60
N SER A 104 -1.66 -8.55 -13.67
CA SER A 104 -3.05 -8.16 -13.93
C SER A 104 -3.31 -6.65 -13.79
N CYS A 105 -2.28 -5.86 -13.45
CA CYS A 105 -2.41 -4.42 -13.25
C CYS A 105 -2.55 -3.69 -14.59
N VAL A 106 -3.71 -3.10 -14.83
CA VAL A 106 -4.02 -2.39 -16.09
C VAL A 106 -3.60 -0.92 -16.03
N LYS A 107 -3.73 -0.28 -14.85
CA LYS A 107 -3.45 1.15 -14.69
C LYS A 107 -2.86 1.44 -13.31
N LYS A 108 -1.93 2.39 -13.27
CA LYS A 108 -1.40 2.99 -12.05
C LYS A 108 -1.55 4.49 -12.14
N GLU A 109 -1.94 5.11 -11.03
CA GLU A 109 -2.06 6.56 -10.89
C GLU A 109 -1.15 7.04 -9.77
N TYR A 110 -0.37 8.06 -10.06
CA TYR A 110 0.51 8.72 -9.11
C TYR A 110 0.07 10.17 -8.93
N THR A 111 -0.17 10.57 -7.70
CA THR A 111 -0.56 11.93 -7.34
C THR A 111 0.54 12.58 -6.52
N TYR A 112 1.06 13.71 -6.98
CA TYR A 112 1.98 14.56 -6.25
C TYR A 112 1.20 15.72 -5.65
N LEU A 113 1.20 15.83 -4.32
CA LEU A 113 0.55 16.93 -3.62
C LEU A 113 1.57 18.01 -3.31
N ILE A 114 1.34 19.21 -3.85
CA ILE A 114 2.15 20.39 -3.60
C ILE A 114 1.34 21.34 -2.73
N TYR A 115 1.89 21.71 -1.57
CA TYR A 115 1.34 22.76 -0.72
C TYR A 115 2.03 24.09 -1.05
N ASN A 116 1.41 24.85 -1.93
CA ASN A 116 1.92 26.14 -2.41
C ASN A 116 1.40 27.28 -1.55
N SER A 117 2.17 27.70 -0.56
CA SER A 117 1.83 28.76 0.39
C SER A 117 3.10 29.41 0.94
N GLY A 118 3.05 30.68 1.29
CA GLY A 118 4.19 31.38 1.93
C GLY A 118 4.49 30.88 3.35
N ILE A 119 3.54 30.19 4.00
CA ILE A 119 3.66 29.71 5.39
C ILE A 119 3.37 28.21 5.41
N ARG A 120 4.16 27.45 6.20
CA ARG A 120 3.98 26.01 6.38
C ARG A 120 2.70 25.71 7.15
N ASP A 121 2.10 24.57 6.82
CA ASP A 121 1.05 23.93 7.61
C ASP A 121 1.57 22.58 8.11
N PRO A 122 1.61 22.35 9.44
CA PRO A 122 2.14 21.10 10.01
C PRO A 122 1.33 19.86 9.66
N PHE A 123 0.05 20.01 9.27
CA PHE A 123 -0.80 18.88 8.87
C PHE A 123 -0.46 18.31 7.49
N TYR A 124 0.36 19.02 6.69
CA TYR A 124 0.86 18.53 5.41
C TYR A 124 2.26 17.91 5.47
N VAL A 125 2.87 17.85 6.66
CA VAL A 125 4.18 17.21 6.83
C VAL A 125 4.11 15.75 6.40
N ASN A 126 5.08 15.32 5.56
CA ASN A 126 5.14 13.98 4.93
C ASN A 126 3.95 13.62 4.03
N ARG A 127 3.09 14.59 3.67
CA ARG A 127 1.92 14.37 2.81
C ARG A 127 1.92 15.23 1.57
N ALA A 128 2.57 16.41 1.63
CA ALA A 128 2.69 17.33 0.52
C ALA A 128 4.10 17.94 0.47
N TRP A 129 4.53 18.29 -0.72
CA TRP A 129 5.73 19.08 -0.89
C TRP A 129 5.41 20.55 -0.62
N PHE A 130 6.01 21.12 0.42
CA PHE A 130 5.90 22.54 0.70
C PHE A 130 6.76 23.35 -0.27
N TYR A 131 6.12 24.21 -1.02
CA TYR A 131 6.80 25.11 -1.96
C TYR A 131 6.35 26.57 -1.74
N PRO A 132 7.23 27.44 -1.19
CA PRO A 132 6.82 28.79 -0.75
C PRO A 132 6.73 29.82 -1.87
N LYS A 133 7.32 29.57 -3.04
CA LYS A 133 7.27 30.50 -4.17
C LYS A 133 5.99 30.26 -4.98
N HIS A 134 5.48 31.34 -5.58
CA HIS A 134 4.31 31.26 -6.45
C HIS A 134 4.55 30.25 -7.60
N LEU A 135 3.59 29.37 -7.82
CA LEU A 135 3.53 28.46 -8.97
C LEU A 135 2.41 28.95 -9.91
N ASP A 136 2.71 28.98 -11.20
CA ASP A 136 1.70 29.22 -12.24
C ASP A 136 1.07 27.89 -12.67
N GLU A 137 -0.10 27.60 -12.10
CA GLU A 137 -0.84 26.35 -12.37
C GLU A 137 -1.23 26.25 -13.85
N THR A 138 -1.49 27.40 -14.50
CA THR A 138 -1.87 27.42 -15.92
C THR A 138 -0.73 26.96 -16.82
N VAL A 139 0.50 27.40 -16.51
CA VAL A 139 1.70 26.96 -17.23
C VAL A 139 1.98 25.48 -16.94
N MET A 140 1.87 25.05 -15.68
CA MET A 140 2.05 23.66 -15.30
C MET A 140 1.04 22.73 -16.00
N GLN A 141 -0.21 23.16 -16.15
CA GLN A 141 -1.25 22.38 -16.83
C GLN A 141 -0.99 22.19 -18.33
N ARG A 142 -0.23 23.10 -18.94
CA ARG A 142 0.10 23.06 -20.39
C ARG A 142 1.38 22.27 -20.69
N ALA A 143 2.18 22.00 -19.68
CA ALA A 143 3.43 21.24 -19.83
C ALA A 143 3.20 19.75 -19.91
#